data_4b484b8b8d7b2628aa258239035b4e1d
#
_entry.id   4b484b8b8d7b2628aa258239035b4e1d
#
_cell.length_a   1.000
_cell.length_b   1.000
_cell.length_c   1.000
_cell.angle_alpha   90.00
_cell.angle_beta   90.00
_cell.angle_gamma   90.00
#
_symmetry.space_group_name_H-M   'P 1'
#
loop_
_entity.id
_entity.type
_entity.pdbx_description
1 polymer ?
#
loop_
_entity_poly.entity_id
_entity_poly.type
_entity_poly.pdbx_seq_one_letter_code
_entity_poly.pdbx_strand_id
1 'polypeptide(L)'
;MTQPLAIPTFREQDFQAPQSRTVGAGVEGLEEITDLERSERLRRMREGTLGSIHSWELVTAVDGPGTRMTVFLNGCPLRCLYCHNPDTFLMKDGAPVSDTELLSRIARYRRIFRTTKGGITLSGGEVLMQPQFAKRILLGAKEMGVHTCIDTSGYLGANCDDEMLDAIDLVLLDVKSGDPETYKKATGRELAPTIAFGDRIAARGGDTRIWIRFVLVPDLTDDPENIRKVGEIVTRWKDVI
;
A
#
# COMPACT_ATOMS: atom_id res chain seq x y z
N MET A 1 5.08 47.83 11.60
CA MET A 1 4.39 47.01 12.60
C MET A 1 3.51 46.05 11.84
N THR A 2 3.95 44.83 11.61
CA THR A 2 3.18 43.74 10.95
C THR A 2 2.28 43.11 12.00
N GLN A 3 0.96 43.17 11.75
CA GLN A 3 -0.01 42.44 12.58
C GLN A 3 0.28 40.93 12.50
N PRO A 4 0.27 40.19 13.63
CA PRO A 4 0.40 38.75 13.60
C PRO A 4 -0.84 38.16 12.91
N LEU A 5 -0.59 37.22 11.97
CA LEU A 5 -1.62 36.39 11.36
C LEU A 5 -2.42 35.66 12.47
N ALA A 6 -3.71 35.96 12.55
CA ALA A 6 -4.61 35.24 13.43
C ALA A 6 -4.77 33.80 12.91
N ILE A 7 -4.26 32.83 13.64
CA ILE A 7 -4.49 31.41 13.39
C ILE A 7 -5.96 31.14 13.74
N PRO A 8 -6.80 30.64 12.79
CA PRO A 8 -8.16 30.30 13.09
C PRO A 8 -8.20 29.19 14.15
N THR A 9 -8.85 29.46 15.28
CA THR A 9 -9.12 28.43 16.29
C THR A 9 -10.30 27.60 15.80
N PHE A 10 -10.02 26.38 15.35
CA PHE A 10 -11.07 25.39 15.07
C PHE A 10 -11.68 24.94 16.41
N ARG A 11 -13.00 25.06 16.53
CA ARG A 11 -13.73 24.48 17.66
C ARG A 11 -14.09 23.04 17.30
N GLU A 12 -14.08 22.16 18.29
CA GLU A 12 -14.40 20.72 18.13
C GLU A 12 -15.79 20.49 17.47
N GLN A 13 -16.71 21.43 17.68
CA GLN A 13 -18.04 21.43 17.06
C GLN A 13 -18.09 21.81 15.57
N ASP A 14 -16.98 22.32 15.01
CA ASP A 14 -16.87 22.64 13.59
C ASP A 14 -16.33 21.43 12.78
N PHE A 15 -15.96 20.35 13.48
CA PHE A 15 -15.51 19.12 12.88
C PHE A 15 -16.68 18.15 12.70
N GLN A 16 -17.43 18.32 11.63
CA GLN A 16 -18.34 17.26 11.18
C GLN A 16 -17.48 16.20 10.49
N ALA A 17 -17.35 15.05 11.15
CA ALA A 17 -16.80 13.87 10.49
C ALA A 17 -17.58 13.63 9.18
N PRO A 18 -16.90 13.42 8.02
CA PRO A 18 -17.61 13.16 6.78
C PRO A 18 -18.54 11.96 6.99
N GLN A 19 -19.83 12.18 6.73
CA GLN A 19 -20.87 11.14 6.80
C GLN A 19 -20.64 10.16 5.63
N SER A 20 -19.86 9.15 5.83
CA SER A 20 -19.36 8.19 4.84
C SER A 20 -18.36 8.78 3.83
N ARG A 21 -17.16 8.23 3.81
CA ARG A 21 -16.27 8.33 2.66
C ARG A 21 -16.78 7.43 1.53
N THR A 22 -17.81 7.86 0.87
CA THR A 22 -18.09 7.46 -0.52
C THR A 22 -17.36 8.41 -1.47
N VAL A 23 -16.16 8.85 -1.12
CA VAL A 23 -15.40 9.79 -1.94
C VAL A 23 -13.96 9.30 -2.11
N GLY A 24 -13.81 8.33 -2.77
CA GLY A 24 -12.83 7.90 -3.73
C GLY A 24 -13.66 7.30 -4.82
N ALA A 25 -13.13 7.11 -6.01
CA ALA A 25 -13.88 6.48 -7.09
C ALA A 25 -14.44 5.09 -6.70
N GLY A 26 -14.22 4.63 -5.48
CA GLY A 26 -14.59 3.31 -5.01
C GLY A 26 -14.09 2.26 -5.99
N VAL A 27 -14.95 1.32 -6.34
CA VAL A 27 -14.71 0.33 -7.41
C VAL A 27 -15.40 0.72 -8.72
N GLU A 28 -15.76 1.97 -8.92
CA GLU A 28 -16.49 2.43 -10.10
C GLU A 28 -15.82 1.94 -11.39
N GLY A 29 -16.65 1.34 -12.24
CA GLY A 29 -16.22 0.78 -13.51
C GLY A 29 -15.47 -0.55 -13.42
N LEU A 30 -15.32 -1.16 -12.25
CA LEU A 30 -14.95 -2.56 -12.07
C LEU A 30 -16.21 -3.39 -11.86
N GLU A 31 -16.26 -4.58 -12.46
CA GLU A 31 -17.35 -5.53 -12.26
C GLU A 31 -17.16 -6.32 -10.96
N GLU A 32 -18.14 -6.22 -10.07
CA GLU A 32 -18.14 -6.95 -8.81
C GLU A 32 -18.78 -8.32 -8.99
N ILE A 33 -18.20 -9.34 -8.35
CA ILE A 33 -18.75 -10.69 -8.34
C ILE A 33 -19.46 -10.93 -7.01
N THR A 34 -20.76 -10.66 -6.95
CA THR A 34 -21.56 -10.71 -5.73
C THR A 34 -22.20 -12.08 -5.48
N ASP A 35 -22.53 -12.84 -6.54
CA ASP A 35 -23.32 -14.07 -6.47
C ASP A 35 -22.45 -15.33 -6.28
N LEU A 36 -21.50 -15.29 -5.33
CA LEU A 36 -20.67 -16.44 -5.00
C LEU A 36 -21.05 -17.02 -3.64
N GLU A 37 -21.24 -18.34 -3.63
CA GLU A 37 -21.29 -19.09 -2.38
C GLU A 37 -20.02 -18.84 -1.54
N ARG A 38 -20.17 -18.79 -0.22
CA ARG A 38 -19.06 -18.47 0.71
C ARG A 38 -17.82 -19.35 0.50
N SER A 39 -18.03 -20.65 0.28
CA SER A 39 -16.97 -21.62 0.04
C SER A 39 -16.19 -21.32 -1.23
N GLU A 40 -16.90 -21.01 -2.31
CA GLU A 40 -16.34 -20.65 -3.61
C GLU A 40 -15.58 -19.31 -3.53
N ARG A 41 -16.17 -18.31 -2.87
CA ARG A 41 -15.50 -17.02 -2.62
C ARG A 41 -14.16 -17.23 -1.90
N LEU A 42 -14.13 -18.00 -0.81
CA LEU A 42 -12.91 -18.28 -0.06
C LEU A 42 -11.89 -19.07 -0.88
N ARG A 43 -12.33 -20.01 -1.72
CA ARG A 43 -11.45 -20.76 -2.62
C ARG A 43 -10.77 -19.81 -3.59
N ARG A 44 -11.54 -19.01 -4.32
CA ARG A 44 -11.05 -18.06 -5.32
C ARG A 44 -10.12 -17.01 -4.72
N MET A 45 -10.40 -16.53 -3.50
CA MET A 45 -9.50 -15.61 -2.77
C MET A 45 -8.15 -16.28 -2.44
N ARG A 46 -8.16 -17.57 -2.02
CA ARG A 46 -6.92 -18.32 -1.77
C ARG A 46 -6.12 -18.57 -3.05
N GLU A 47 -6.79 -18.80 -4.16
CA GLU A 47 -6.18 -18.98 -5.49
C GLU A 47 -5.72 -17.65 -6.12
N GLY A 48 -6.15 -16.53 -5.56
CA GLY A 48 -5.84 -15.19 -6.07
C GLY A 48 -6.65 -14.79 -7.31
N THR A 49 -7.68 -15.56 -7.69
CA THR A 49 -8.57 -15.21 -8.80
C THR A 49 -9.68 -14.24 -8.40
N LEU A 50 -9.77 -13.92 -7.11
CA LEU A 50 -10.68 -12.94 -6.55
C LEU A 50 -9.96 -12.13 -5.48
N GLY A 51 -10.02 -10.80 -5.57
CA GLY A 51 -9.51 -9.87 -4.58
C GLY A 51 -10.63 -9.11 -3.88
N SER A 52 -10.33 -8.60 -2.70
CA SER A 52 -11.18 -7.65 -1.99
C SER A 52 -10.59 -6.25 -2.16
N ILE A 53 -11.24 -5.41 -2.96
CA ILE A 53 -10.78 -4.08 -3.34
C ILE A 53 -11.60 -3.02 -2.61
N HIS A 54 -10.93 -2.07 -1.98
CA HIS A 54 -11.57 -0.90 -1.40
C HIS A 54 -11.91 0.13 -2.49
N SER A 55 -10.90 0.51 -3.25
CA SER A 55 -11.02 1.54 -4.29
C SER A 55 -9.84 1.50 -5.24
N TRP A 56 -9.94 2.26 -6.33
CA TRP A 56 -8.81 2.54 -7.19
C TRP A 56 -8.83 4.01 -7.63
N GLU A 57 -7.67 4.55 -7.91
CA GLU A 57 -7.49 5.91 -8.38
C GLU A 57 -6.55 5.92 -9.57
N LEU A 58 -6.83 6.79 -10.52
CA LEU A 58 -5.94 7.08 -11.63
C LEU A 58 -5.29 8.45 -11.42
N VAL A 59 -4.02 8.56 -11.82
CA VAL A 59 -3.25 9.83 -11.72
C VAL A 59 -2.87 10.16 -10.26
N THR A 60 -2.41 9.17 -9.51
CA THR A 60 -1.69 9.46 -8.26
C THR A 60 -0.25 9.86 -8.57
N ALA A 61 0.27 10.85 -7.84
CA ALA A 61 1.63 11.38 -8.03
C ALA A 61 2.57 11.02 -6.88
N VAL A 62 2.05 10.41 -5.81
CA VAL A 62 2.79 10.13 -4.57
C VAL A 62 3.05 8.63 -4.33
N ASP A 63 2.46 7.78 -5.16
CA ASP A 63 2.50 6.32 -4.98
C ASP A 63 3.50 5.64 -5.93
N GLY A 64 4.59 6.33 -6.25
CA GLY A 64 5.66 5.88 -7.13
C GLY A 64 5.88 6.79 -8.35
N PRO A 65 6.79 6.42 -9.27
CA PRO A 65 7.17 7.26 -10.39
C PRO A 65 6.08 7.35 -11.47
N GLY A 66 6.00 8.51 -12.12
CA GLY A 66 5.10 8.78 -13.26
C GLY A 66 3.63 8.79 -12.87
N THR A 67 2.75 8.75 -13.87
CA THR A 67 1.31 8.63 -13.65
C THR A 67 0.96 7.19 -13.30
N ARG A 68 0.25 6.99 -12.19
CA ARG A 68 -0.05 5.65 -11.70
C ARG A 68 -1.55 5.40 -11.53
N MET A 69 -1.91 4.15 -11.70
CA MET A 69 -3.16 3.60 -11.19
C MET A 69 -2.86 2.95 -9.84
N THR A 70 -3.38 3.52 -8.77
CA THR A 70 -3.26 2.95 -7.42
C THR A 70 -4.52 2.18 -7.09
N VAL A 71 -4.36 0.93 -6.68
CA VAL A 71 -5.46 0.04 -6.26
C VAL A 71 -5.31 -0.22 -4.78
N PHE A 72 -6.32 0.15 -4.01
CA PHE A 72 -6.35 -0.02 -2.56
C PHE A 72 -7.09 -1.31 -2.21
N LEU A 73 -6.37 -2.26 -1.61
CA LEU A 73 -6.91 -3.54 -1.19
C LEU A 73 -7.42 -3.47 0.26
N ASN A 74 -8.42 -4.29 0.59
CA ASN A 74 -8.89 -4.47 1.96
C ASN A 74 -8.08 -5.54 2.71
N GLY A 75 -8.08 -5.40 4.03
CA GLY A 75 -7.37 -6.26 4.96
C GLY A 75 -6.05 -5.65 5.43
N CYS A 76 -5.92 -5.45 6.74
CA CYS A 76 -4.67 -4.99 7.35
C CYS A 76 -4.51 -5.60 8.74
N PRO A 77 -3.34 -6.19 9.06
CA PRO A 77 -3.07 -6.72 10.39
C PRO A 77 -2.61 -5.64 11.38
N LEU A 78 -2.22 -4.45 10.89
CA LEU A 78 -1.78 -3.32 11.71
C LEU A 78 -2.99 -2.52 12.21
N ARG A 79 -2.79 -1.76 13.28
CA ARG A 79 -3.76 -0.79 13.83
C ARG A 79 -3.04 0.52 14.11
N CYS A 80 -2.51 1.12 13.04
CA CYS A 80 -1.76 2.36 13.15
C CYS A 80 -2.61 3.48 13.74
N LEU A 81 -2.09 4.18 14.74
CA LEU A 81 -2.78 5.28 15.41
C LEU A 81 -3.12 6.44 14.46
N TYR A 82 -2.31 6.59 13.41
CA TYR A 82 -2.47 7.61 12.38
C TYR A 82 -2.90 7.01 11.02
N CYS A 83 -3.66 5.91 11.06
CA CYS A 83 -4.09 5.27 9.82
C CYS A 83 -4.91 6.22 8.96
N HIS A 84 -4.48 6.39 7.70
CA HIS A 84 -5.17 7.26 6.76
C HIS A 84 -6.42 6.58 6.16
N ASN A 85 -6.43 5.23 6.10
CA ASN A 85 -7.50 4.45 5.50
C ASN A 85 -8.02 3.37 6.47
N PRO A 86 -8.63 3.73 7.61
CA PRO A 86 -9.09 2.75 8.61
C PRO A 86 -10.23 1.87 8.11
N ASP A 87 -10.96 2.30 7.09
CA ASP A 87 -12.01 1.57 6.38
C ASP A 87 -11.49 0.38 5.57
N THR A 88 -10.17 0.29 5.34
CA THR A 88 -9.54 -0.88 4.68
C THR A 88 -9.19 -2.02 5.64
N PHE A 89 -9.45 -1.92 6.94
CA PHE A 89 -8.98 -2.92 7.91
C PHE A 89 -9.55 -4.33 7.70
N LEU A 90 -10.79 -4.44 7.26
CA LEU A 90 -11.48 -5.71 7.18
C LEU A 90 -11.63 -6.19 5.75
N MET A 91 -11.17 -7.40 5.48
CA MET A 91 -11.30 -8.06 4.17
C MET A 91 -12.74 -8.13 3.65
N LYS A 92 -13.72 -8.21 4.55
CA LYS A 92 -15.13 -8.36 4.19
C LYS A 92 -15.77 -7.07 3.67
N ASP A 93 -15.15 -5.92 3.94
CA ASP A 93 -15.73 -4.61 3.64
C ASP A 93 -15.35 -4.13 2.22
N GLY A 94 -14.49 -4.87 1.52
CA GLY A 94 -14.12 -4.56 0.14
C GLY A 94 -14.98 -5.28 -0.89
N ALA A 95 -15.04 -4.70 -2.08
CA ALA A 95 -15.72 -5.25 -3.25
C ALA A 95 -14.97 -6.48 -3.80
N PRO A 96 -15.68 -7.58 -4.09
CA PRO A 96 -15.08 -8.78 -4.68
C PRO A 96 -14.89 -8.62 -6.19
N VAL A 97 -13.66 -8.41 -6.62
CA VAL A 97 -13.29 -8.19 -8.03
C VAL A 97 -12.34 -9.29 -8.50
N SER A 98 -12.54 -9.79 -9.72
CA SER A 98 -11.63 -10.79 -10.30
C SER A 98 -10.31 -10.18 -10.75
N ASP A 99 -9.25 -11.01 -10.76
CA ASP A 99 -7.95 -10.65 -11.32
C ASP A 99 -8.03 -10.25 -12.79
N THR A 100 -8.85 -10.96 -13.58
CA THR A 100 -9.05 -10.69 -15.01
C THR A 100 -9.72 -9.34 -15.25
N GLU A 101 -10.71 -8.96 -14.44
CA GLU A 101 -11.36 -7.66 -14.54
C GLU A 101 -10.37 -6.52 -14.23
N LEU A 102 -9.60 -6.65 -13.13
CA LEU A 102 -8.62 -5.63 -12.78
C LEU A 102 -7.51 -5.53 -13.84
N LEU A 103 -7.01 -6.64 -14.36
CA LEU A 103 -6.02 -6.65 -15.45
C LEU A 103 -6.57 -6.02 -16.74
N SER A 104 -7.84 -6.28 -17.08
CA SER A 104 -8.52 -5.62 -18.19
C SER A 104 -8.56 -4.10 -18.02
N ARG A 105 -8.84 -3.64 -16.79
CA ARG A 105 -8.82 -2.22 -16.45
C ARG A 105 -7.42 -1.63 -16.61
N ILE A 106 -6.38 -2.27 -16.10
CA ILE A 106 -4.98 -1.84 -16.22
C ILE A 106 -4.58 -1.71 -17.70
N ALA A 107 -4.96 -2.69 -18.52
CA ALA A 107 -4.64 -2.72 -19.95
C ALA A 107 -5.14 -1.48 -20.70
N ARG A 108 -6.28 -0.89 -20.31
CA ARG A 108 -6.83 0.34 -20.94
C ARG A 108 -5.90 1.54 -20.79
N TYR A 109 -5.08 1.58 -19.73
CA TYR A 109 -4.21 2.72 -19.41
C TYR A 109 -2.74 2.50 -19.81
N ARG A 110 -2.37 1.37 -20.43
CA ARG A 110 -0.97 1.05 -20.83
C ARG A 110 -0.28 2.19 -21.60
N ARG A 111 -1.00 2.86 -22.50
CA ARG A 111 -0.42 3.96 -23.28
C ARG A 111 -0.02 5.14 -22.41
N ILE A 112 -0.85 5.49 -21.42
CA ILE A 112 -0.58 6.56 -20.47
C ILE A 112 0.63 6.18 -19.62
N PHE A 113 0.66 4.98 -19.05
CA PHE A 113 1.78 4.50 -18.24
C PHE A 113 3.11 4.52 -19.00
N ARG A 114 3.11 4.06 -20.23
CA ARG A 114 4.32 4.07 -21.07
C ARG A 114 4.81 5.50 -21.37
N THR A 115 3.90 6.43 -21.67
CA THR A 115 4.25 7.83 -22.00
C THR A 115 4.78 8.58 -20.78
N THR A 116 4.20 8.33 -19.60
CA THR A 116 4.56 9.02 -18.36
C THR A 116 5.63 8.30 -17.55
N LYS A 117 6.12 7.14 -18.03
CA LYS A 117 6.98 6.22 -17.25
C LYS A 117 6.35 5.83 -15.91
N GLY A 118 5.03 5.73 -15.90
CA GLY A 118 4.23 5.33 -14.74
C GLY A 118 3.87 3.85 -14.75
N GLY A 119 2.83 3.47 -14.01
CA GLY A 119 2.41 2.08 -13.92
C GLY A 119 1.28 1.85 -12.93
N ILE A 120 1.33 0.71 -12.25
CA ILE A 120 0.38 0.39 -11.18
C ILE A 120 1.07 0.40 -9.81
N THR A 121 0.29 0.74 -8.78
CA THR A 121 0.66 0.52 -7.37
C THR A 121 -0.47 -0.25 -6.70
N LEU A 122 -0.14 -1.35 -6.07
CA LEU A 122 -1.05 -2.04 -5.16
C LEU A 122 -0.76 -1.53 -3.74
N SER A 123 -1.77 -0.99 -3.09
CA SER A 123 -1.73 -0.38 -1.76
C SER A 123 -2.99 -0.77 -0.96
N GLY A 124 -3.42 0.06 -0.01
CA GLY A 124 -4.68 -0.07 0.71
C GLY A 124 -4.49 -0.30 2.20
N GLY A 125 -5.01 -1.38 2.73
CA GLY A 125 -4.73 -1.82 4.09
C GLY A 125 -3.31 -2.36 4.19
N GLU A 126 -3.11 -3.61 3.78
CA GLU A 126 -1.78 -4.24 3.61
C GLU A 126 -1.86 -5.18 2.40
N VAL A 127 -1.12 -4.87 1.36
CA VAL A 127 -1.17 -5.60 0.08
C VAL A 127 -0.83 -7.10 0.26
N LEU A 128 0.10 -7.42 1.15
CA LEU A 128 0.52 -8.79 1.44
C LEU A 128 -0.46 -9.59 2.32
N MET A 129 -1.62 -9.00 2.64
CA MET A 129 -2.77 -9.71 3.19
C MET A 129 -3.50 -10.53 2.13
N GLN A 130 -3.35 -10.15 0.84
CA GLN A 130 -3.92 -10.82 -0.32
C GLN A 130 -2.81 -11.25 -1.31
N PRO A 131 -1.80 -12.05 -0.88
CA PRO A 131 -0.56 -12.23 -1.64
C PRO A 131 -0.79 -12.90 -2.99
N GLN A 132 -1.69 -13.88 -3.09
CA GLN A 132 -1.95 -14.58 -4.36
C GLN A 132 -2.65 -13.69 -5.38
N PHE A 133 -3.60 -12.86 -4.94
CA PHE A 133 -4.26 -11.88 -5.80
C PHE A 133 -3.25 -10.81 -6.27
N ALA A 134 -2.50 -10.22 -5.34
CA ALA A 134 -1.49 -9.23 -5.67
C ALA A 134 -0.45 -9.79 -6.65
N LYS A 135 0.04 -11.02 -6.43
CA LYS A 135 0.99 -11.69 -7.32
C LYS A 135 0.45 -11.83 -8.75
N ARG A 136 -0.80 -12.29 -8.91
CA ARG A 136 -1.43 -12.43 -10.24
C ARG A 136 -1.55 -11.10 -10.97
N ILE A 137 -1.92 -10.03 -10.25
CA ILE A 137 -2.00 -8.68 -10.83
C ILE A 137 -0.62 -8.17 -11.24
N LEU A 138 0.41 -8.33 -10.40
CA LEU A 138 1.77 -7.90 -10.68
C LEU A 138 2.36 -8.63 -11.89
N LEU A 139 2.22 -9.96 -11.96
CA LEU A 139 2.66 -10.77 -13.09
C LEU A 139 1.98 -10.34 -14.38
N GLY A 140 0.65 -10.23 -14.38
CA GLY A 140 -0.11 -9.82 -15.56
C GLY A 140 0.21 -8.39 -16.01
N ALA A 141 0.47 -7.47 -15.07
CA ALA A 141 0.92 -6.11 -15.39
C ALA A 141 2.32 -6.11 -16.01
N LYS A 142 3.24 -6.92 -15.47
CA LYS A 142 4.61 -7.09 -15.99
C LYS A 142 4.61 -7.65 -17.40
N GLU A 143 3.78 -8.66 -17.70
CA GLU A 143 3.60 -9.22 -19.06
C GLU A 143 3.10 -8.15 -20.05
N MET A 144 2.30 -7.19 -19.59
CA MET A 144 1.86 -6.05 -20.39
C MET A 144 2.93 -4.95 -20.55
N GLY A 145 4.11 -5.09 -19.95
CA GLY A 145 5.16 -4.08 -19.92
C GLY A 145 4.80 -2.85 -19.08
N VAL A 146 3.99 -3.03 -18.05
CA VAL A 146 3.59 -1.98 -17.10
C VAL A 146 4.48 -2.05 -15.87
N HIS A 147 5.05 -0.93 -15.45
CA HIS A 147 5.85 -0.82 -14.24
C HIS A 147 5.00 -1.12 -12.99
N THR A 148 5.50 -1.98 -12.13
CA THR A 148 4.79 -2.53 -10.98
C THR A 148 5.35 -2.00 -9.67
N CYS A 149 4.45 -1.66 -8.75
CA CYS A 149 4.80 -1.19 -7.42
C CYS A 149 3.87 -1.79 -6.37
N ILE A 150 4.41 -2.07 -5.20
CA ILE A 150 3.63 -2.34 -4.00
C ILE A 150 3.93 -1.30 -2.93
N ASP A 151 2.90 -0.91 -2.18
CA ASP A 151 2.98 -0.06 -1.00
C ASP A 151 2.62 -0.92 0.21
N THR A 152 3.59 -1.16 1.08
CA THR A 152 3.47 -2.15 2.16
C THR A 152 4.21 -1.72 3.41
N SER A 153 3.70 -2.13 4.57
CA SER A 153 4.45 -2.06 5.82
C SER A 153 5.60 -3.08 5.91
N GLY A 154 5.64 -4.05 5.00
CA GLY A 154 6.57 -5.18 5.06
C GLY A 154 6.29 -6.17 6.19
N TYR A 155 5.30 -5.93 7.05
CA TYR A 155 5.00 -6.78 8.19
C TYR A 155 4.64 -8.22 7.76
N LEU A 156 3.96 -8.38 6.64
CA LEU A 156 3.66 -9.68 6.04
C LEU A 156 4.63 -10.06 4.91
N GLY A 157 5.86 -9.54 4.92
CA GLY A 157 6.88 -9.80 3.89
C GLY A 157 7.15 -11.29 3.61
N ALA A 158 6.94 -12.16 4.59
CA ALA A 158 7.04 -13.61 4.41
C ALA A 158 6.01 -14.17 3.41
N ASN A 159 4.88 -13.48 3.17
CA ASN A 159 3.88 -13.88 2.19
C ASN A 159 4.25 -13.51 0.74
N CYS A 160 5.27 -12.69 0.54
CA CYS A 160 5.79 -12.33 -0.77
C CYS A 160 6.84 -13.36 -1.18
N ASP A 161 6.49 -14.31 -2.04
CA ASP A 161 7.43 -15.29 -2.55
C ASP A 161 8.40 -14.70 -3.59
N ASP A 162 9.37 -15.49 -4.05
CA ASP A 162 10.40 -14.99 -4.95
C ASP A 162 9.86 -14.65 -6.33
N GLU A 163 8.88 -15.40 -6.84
CA GLU A 163 8.22 -15.09 -8.11
C GLU A 163 7.43 -13.77 -8.05
N MET A 164 6.79 -13.49 -6.90
CA MET A 164 6.14 -12.20 -6.69
C MET A 164 7.17 -11.05 -6.63
N LEU A 165 8.32 -11.26 -5.95
CA LEU A 165 9.40 -10.27 -5.91
C LEU A 165 9.96 -9.98 -7.30
N ASP A 166 10.11 -10.99 -8.17
CA ASP A 166 10.56 -10.81 -9.56
C ASP A 166 9.57 -9.98 -10.40
N ALA A 167 8.31 -9.97 -10.01
CA ALA A 167 7.28 -9.18 -10.66
C ALA A 167 7.16 -7.75 -10.12
N ILE A 168 7.97 -7.34 -9.13
CA ILE A 168 7.94 -6.01 -8.51
C ILE A 168 9.13 -5.19 -8.95
N ASP A 169 8.88 -4.02 -9.57
CA ASP A 169 9.92 -3.06 -9.91
C ASP A 169 10.25 -2.13 -8.73
N LEU A 170 9.26 -1.79 -7.91
CA LEU A 170 9.40 -0.86 -6.78
C LEU A 170 8.60 -1.30 -5.57
N VAL A 171 9.22 -1.24 -4.41
CA VAL A 171 8.55 -1.39 -3.11
C VAL A 171 8.56 -0.03 -2.40
N LEU A 172 7.38 0.53 -2.14
CA LEU A 172 7.24 1.62 -1.17
C LEU A 172 7.14 0.96 0.21
N LEU A 173 8.23 1.01 0.96
CA LEU A 173 8.31 0.34 2.25
C LEU A 173 8.11 1.32 3.40
N ASP A 174 7.03 1.16 4.12
CA ASP A 174 6.70 1.95 5.29
C ASP A 174 7.50 1.50 6.52
N VAL A 175 8.60 2.17 6.82
CA VAL A 175 9.32 2.01 8.10
C VAL A 175 8.70 2.95 9.11
N LYS A 176 7.66 2.50 9.82
CA LYS A 176 6.81 3.38 10.65
C LYS A 176 7.47 3.87 11.95
N SER A 177 8.60 3.30 12.34
CA SER A 177 9.52 3.76 13.40
C SER A 177 10.83 2.97 13.32
N GLY A 178 11.94 3.57 13.75
CA GLY A 178 13.22 2.88 13.94
C GLY A 178 13.36 2.27 15.34
N ASP A 179 12.52 2.68 16.27
CA ASP A 179 12.48 2.18 17.63
C ASP A 179 11.38 1.12 17.77
N PRO A 180 11.69 -0.10 18.26
CA PRO A 180 10.72 -1.19 18.36
C PRO A 180 9.52 -0.89 19.26
N GLU A 181 9.72 -0.20 20.39
CA GLU A 181 8.64 0.16 21.32
C GLU A 181 7.71 1.22 20.69
N THR A 182 8.30 2.21 20.07
CA THR A 182 7.56 3.24 19.32
C THR A 182 6.81 2.62 18.15
N TYR A 183 7.44 1.69 17.41
CA TYR A 183 6.78 0.98 16.31
C TYR A 183 5.56 0.20 16.83
N LYS A 184 5.72 -0.53 17.93
CA LYS A 184 4.64 -1.29 18.55
C LYS A 184 3.52 -0.40 19.06
N LYS A 185 3.85 0.74 19.70
CA LYS A 185 2.88 1.75 20.12
C LYS A 185 2.11 2.32 18.93
N ALA A 186 2.81 2.65 17.85
CA ALA A 186 2.23 3.26 16.67
C ALA A 186 1.36 2.31 15.84
N THR A 187 1.71 1.01 15.78
CA THR A 187 1.11 0.05 14.83
C THR A 187 0.38 -1.13 15.46
N GLY A 188 0.63 -1.40 16.74
CA GLY A 188 0.18 -2.59 17.44
C GLY A 188 0.94 -3.88 17.05
N ARG A 189 2.09 -3.75 16.35
CA ARG A 189 2.88 -4.87 15.82
C ARG A 189 4.37 -4.67 16.08
N GLU A 190 5.16 -5.75 15.84
CA GLU A 190 6.61 -5.73 15.99
C GLU A 190 7.28 -5.20 14.71
N LEU A 191 8.41 -4.47 14.86
CA LEU A 191 9.20 -3.91 13.76
C LEU A 191 9.98 -4.98 12.96
N ALA A 192 10.42 -6.04 13.63
CA ALA A 192 11.34 -7.03 13.07
C ALA A 192 10.90 -7.63 11.71
N PRO A 193 9.62 -7.97 11.45
CA PRO A 193 9.20 -8.45 10.14
C PRO A 193 9.40 -7.45 9.01
N THR A 194 9.18 -6.15 9.26
CA THR A 194 9.43 -5.08 8.27
C THR A 194 10.91 -5.02 7.90
N ILE A 195 11.80 -5.07 8.90
CA ILE A 195 13.25 -5.11 8.67
C ILE A 195 13.66 -6.35 7.87
N ALA A 196 13.16 -7.52 8.27
CA ALA A 196 13.46 -8.78 7.59
C ALA A 196 13.04 -8.77 6.11
N PHE A 197 11.94 -8.11 5.78
CA PHE A 197 11.50 -7.96 4.39
C PHE A 197 12.45 -7.06 3.59
N GLY A 198 12.84 -5.90 4.12
CA GLY A 198 13.83 -5.02 3.49
C GLY A 198 15.19 -5.69 3.31
N ASP A 199 15.68 -6.41 4.34
CA ASP A 199 16.92 -7.17 4.29
C ASP A 199 16.86 -8.26 3.21
N ARG A 200 15.74 -8.95 3.07
CA ARG A 200 15.56 -9.98 2.02
C ARG A 200 15.63 -9.38 0.61
N ILE A 201 15.00 -8.23 0.37
CA ILE A 201 15.08 -7.55 -0.92
C ILE A 201 16.52 -7.13 -1.21
N ALA A 202 17.21 -6.52 -0.24
CA ALA A 202 18.58 -6.07 -0.39
C ALA A 202 19.55 -7.24 -0.63
N ALA A 203 19.40 -8.35 0.10
CA ALA A 203 20.26 -9.53 -0.03
C ALA A 203 20.04 -10.27 -1.35
N ARG A 204 18.82 -10.23 -1.91
CA ARG A 204 18.51 -10.86 -3.18
C ARG A 204 19.23 -10.17 -4.35
N GLY A 205 19.44 -8.85 -4.26
CA GLY A 205 19.88 -8.05 -5.38
C GLY A 205 18.80 -7.98 -6.48
N GLY A 206 19.22 -7.67 -7.71
CA GLY A 206 18.30 -7.56 -8.84
C GLY A 206 17.81 -6.13 -9.09
N ASP A 207 16.71 -6.00 -9.85
CA ASP A 207 16.22 -4.70 -10.31
C ASP A 207 15.15 -4.08 -9.41
N THR A 208 14.64 -4.83 -8.41
CA THR A 208 13.65 -4.33 -7.46
C THR A 208 14.24 -3.22 -6.59
N ARG A 209 13.62 -2.05 -6.62
CA ARG A 209 14.03 -0.89 -5.84
C ARG A 209 13.15 -0.70 -4.61
N ILE A 210 13.67 -0.04 -3.58
CA ILE A 210 12.94 0.33 -2.37
C ILE A 210 12.89 1.85 -2.27
N TRP A 211 11.70 2.41 -2.09
CA TRP A 211 11.53 3.77 -1.57
C TRP A 211 11.01 3.68 -0.15
N ILE A 212 11.70 4.35 0.75
CA ILE A 212 11.28 4.38 2.15
C ILE A 212 10.22 5.44 2.36
N ARG A 213 9.14 5.02 3.04
CA ARG A 213 8.11 5.94 3.55
C ARG A 213 8.21 5.99 5.06
N PHE A 214 8.22 7.19 5.60
CA PHE A 214 8.22 7.44 7.03
C PHE A 214 7.33 8.64 7.33
N VAL A 215 6.36 8.48 8.22
CA VAL A 215 5.44 9.54 8.59
C VAL A 215 5.88 10.14 9.91
N LEU A 216 6.17 11.44 9.90
CA LEU A 216 6.46 12.22 11.11
C LEU A 216 5.13 12.58 11.77
N VAL A 217 4.90 11.99 12.93
CA VAL A 217 3.71 12.25 13.76
C VAL A 217 4.17 12.92 15.04
N PRO A 218 3.74 14.16 15.34
CA PRO A 218 4.10 14.86 16.56
C PRO A 218 3.82 14.01 17.81
N ASP A 219 4.76 14.04 18.75
CA ASP A 219 4.72 13.31 20.03
C ASP A 219 4.65 11.78 19.91
N LEU A 220 4.84 11.23 18.69
CA LEU A 220 4.81 9.78 18.48
C LEU A 220 6.05 9.27 17.73
N THR A 221 6.30 9.77 16.52
CA THR A 221 7.38 9.27 15.66
C THR A 221 8.45 10.32 15.33
N ASP A 222 8.26 11.57 15.72
CA ASP A 222 9.10 12.71 15.40
C ASP A 222 10.30 12.91 16.32
N ASP A 223 10.50 12.04 17.31
CA ASP A 223 11.69 12.05 18.16
C ASP A 223 12.97 11.93 17.32
N PRO A 224 13.98 12.84 17.47
CA PRO A 224 15.21 12.80 16.69
C PRO A 224 15.97 11.46 16.76
N GLU A 225 15.94 10.79 17.91
CA GLU A 225 16.58 9.49 18.08
C GLU A 225 15.86 8.39 17.30
N ASN A 226 14.52 8.44 17.25
CA ASN A 226 13.73 7.55 16.42
C ASN A 226 14.05 7.76 14.92
N ILE A 227 14.14 9.01 14.47
CA ILE A 227 14.50 9.34 13.08
C ILE A 227 15.91 8.82 12.75
N ARG A 228 16.88 9.00 13.67
CA ARG A 228 18.24 8.48 13.52
C ARG A 228 18.24 6.95 13.34
N LYS A 229 17.48 6.23 14.16
CA LYS A 229 17.32 4.77 14.05
C LYS A 229 16.68 4.34 12.73
N VAL A 230 15.69 5.08 12.21
CA VAL A 230 15.16 4.86 10.86
C VAL A 230 16.27 5.00 9.82
N GLY A 231 17.08 6.03 9.91
CA GLY A 231 18.25 6.24 9.02
C GLY A 231 19.24 5.06 9.05
N GLU A 232 19.52 4.52 10.23
CA GLU A 232 20.40 3.34 10.39
C GLU A 232 19.83 2.09 9.72
N ILE A 233 18.53 1.85 9.88
CA ILE A 233 17.82 0.74 9.20
C ILE A 233 17.93 0.92 7.68
N VAL A 234 17.63 2.10 7.17
CA VAL A 234 17.62 2.42 5.73
C VAL A 234 19.00 2.26 5.11
N THR A 235 20.06 2.65 5.83
CA THR A 235 21.44 2.49 5.37
C THR A 235 21.82 1.04 5.05
N ARG A 236 21.16 0.06 5.66
CA ARG A 236 21.35 -1.37 5.34
C ARG A 236 20.94 -1.71 3.90
N TRP A 237 20.04 -0.94 3.31
CA TRP A 237 19.44 -1.18 2.00
C TRP A 237 19.92 -0.21 0.91
N LYS A 238 21.02 0.52 1.17
CA LYS A 238 21.55 1.59 0.31
C LYS A 238 21.74 1.20 -1.15
N ASP A 239 21.99 -0.08 -1.45
CA ASP A 239 22.28 -0.55 -2.80
C ASP A 239 21.00 -0.81 -3.63
N VAL A 240 19.82 -0.76 -2.99
CA VAL A 240 18.51 -0.98 -3.63
C VAL A 240 17.54 0.21 -3.49
N ILE A 241 17.99 1.29 -2.84
CA ILE A 241 17.23 2.53 -2.70
C ILE A 241 17.38 3.42 -3.94
#